data_8675beca03dcb88108ae3fadd04e1062
#
_entry.id   8675beca03dcb88108ae3fadd04e1062
#
_cell.length_a   1.000
_cell.length_b   1.000
_cell.length_c   1.000
_cell.angle_alpha   90.00
_cell.angle_beta   90.00
_cell.angle_gamma   90.00
#
_symmetry.space_group_name_H-M   'P 1'
#
loop_
_entity.id
_entity.type
_entity.pdbx_description
1 polymer ?
#
loop_
_entity_poly.entity_id
_entity_poly.type
_entity_poly.pdbx_seq_one_letter_code
_entity_poly.pdbx_strand_id
1 'polypeptide(L)'
;MNIAVIGFKGTGKTAVCRLLAANMGKKLISTDDETMSKLKGGIGKFVKKNGVEKLREIESGIIEDISNFDDCIFDIGCDIVMRNENVISLKKSSLIVLLTSDIKKIKERIKDDKWISEIGMGKPNGIADILGNYEARCKKAADYIIDTSKLSPEEACSLVMHYAQMEIQ
;
A
#
# COMPACT_ATOMS: atom_id res chain seq x y z
N MET A 1 3.05 -3.61 -18.22
CA MET A 1 3.14 -2.46 -17.26
C MET A 1 2.46 -2.84 -15.96
N ASN A 2 3.13 -2.66 -14.84
CA ASN A 2 2.56 -2.87 -13.51
C ASN A 2 1.87 -1.60 -12.99
N ILE A 3 0.91 -1.77 -12.08
CA ILE A 3 0.29 -0.68 -11.33
C ILE A 3 0.49 -0.97 -9.84
N ALA A 4 1.19 -0.09 -9.15
CA ALA A 4 1.40 -0.16 -7.71
C ALA A 4 0.45 0.81 -7.00
N VAL A 5 -0.45 0.28 -6.20
CA VAL A 5 -1.39 1.09 -5.41
C VAL A 5 -0.81 1.23 -4.01
N ILE A 6 -0.54 2.46 -3.63
CA ILE A 6 -0.05 2.85 -2.31
C ILE A 6 -1.11 3.67 -1.56
N GLY A 7 -1.00 3.78 -0.27
CA GLY A 7 -1.94 4.53 0.56
C GLY A 7 -1.97 4.01 1.98
N PHE A 8 -2.41 4.84 2.92
CA PHE A 8 -2.51 4.45 4.31
C PHE A 8 -3.57 3.34 4.52
N LYS A 9 -3.46 2.62 5.63
CA LYS A 9 -4.48 1.64 6.00
C LYS A 9 -5.85 2.30 6.11
N GLY A 10 -6.89 1.66 5.57
CA GLY A 10 -8.25 2.22 5.57
C GLY A 10 -8.59 3.12 4.37
N THR A 11 -7.70 3.34 3.42
CA THR A 11 -7.99 4.12 2.18
C THR A 11 -8.71 3.32 1.09
N GLY A 12 -8.86 2.00 1.27
CA GLY A 12 -9.56 1.14 0.31
C GLY A 12 -8.67 0.45 -0.73
N LYS A 13 -7.34 0.47 -0.55
CA LYS A 13 -6.38 -0.14 -1.51
C LYS A 13 -6.76 -1.55 -1.96
N THR A 14 -6.96 -2.45 -1.01
CA THR A 14 -7.20 -3.87 -1.32
C THR A 14 -8.45 -4.09 -2.16
N ALA A 15 -9.54 -3.35 -1.89
CA ALA A 15 -10.75 -3.43 -2.69
C ALA A 15 -10.51 -2.94 -4.12
N VAL A 16 -9.84 -1.79 -4.27
CA VAL A 16 -9.49 -1.22 -5.58
C VAL A 16 -8.54 -2.15 -6.34
N CYS A 17 -7.52 -2.70 -5.70
CA CYS A 17 -6.57 -3.63 -6.32
C CYS A 17 -7.24 -4.91 -6.83
N ARG A 18 -8.20 -5.47 -6.09
CA ARG A 18 -8.99 -6.64 -6.54
C ARG A 18 -9.81 -6.32 -7.78
N LEU A 19 -10.47 -5.16 -7.81
CA LEU A 19 -11.24 -4.71 -8.97
C LEU A 19 -10.34 -4.45 -10.18
N LEU A 20 -9.18 -3.80 -10.00
CA LEU A 20 -8.19 -3.59 -11.05
C LEU A 20 -7.73 -4.92 -11.66
N ALA A 21 -7.33 -5.86 -10.82
CA ALA A 21 -6.87 -7.18 -11.26
C ALA A 21 -7.95 -7.91 -12.07
N ALA A 22 -9.19 -7.90 -11.60
CA ALA A 22 -10.31 -8.53 -12.29
C ALA A 22 -10.63 -7.84 -13.62
N ASN A 23 -10.74 -6.50 -13.64
CA ASN A 23 -11.14 -5.75 -14.83
C ASN A 23 -10.05 -5.71 -15.91
N MET A 24 -8.79 -5.74 -15.52
CA MET A 24 -7.64 -5.68 -16.44
C MET A 24 -7.07 -7.07 -16.79
N GLY A 25 -7.57 -8.15 -16.15
CA GLY A 25 -7.04 -9.51 -16.33
C GLY A 25 -5.61 -9.68 -15.86
N LYS A 26 -5.18 -8.88 -14.86
CA LYS A 26 -3.81 -8.86 -14.34
C LYS A 26 -3.70 -9.67 -13.04
N LYS A 27 -2.49 -10.17 -12.76
CA LYS A 27 -2.20 -10.84 -11.50
C LYS A 27 -2.16 -9.82 -10.36
N LEU A 28 -2.88 -10.11 -9.27
CA LEU A 28 -2.78 -9.34 -8.02
C LEU A 28 -1.68 -9.91 -7.13
N ILE A 29 -0.82 -9.05 -6.62
CA ILE A 29 0.20 -9.38 -5.62
C ILE A 29 0.06 -8.39 -4.46
N SER A 30 -0.21 -8.92 -3.26
CA SER A 30 -0.26 -8.15 -2.01
C SER A 30 1.05 -8.34 -1.26
N THR A 31 1.73 -7.23 -0.97
CA THR A 31 2.98 -7.30 -0.19
C THR A 31 2.76 -7.71 1.25
N ASP A 32 1.58 -7.42 1.81
CA ASP A 32 1.22 -7.88 3.15
C ASP A 32 1.05 -9.40 3.18
N ASP A 33 0.40 -9.98 2.16
CA ASP A 33 0.25 -11.44 2.05
C ASP A 33 1.60 -12.14 1.82
N GLU A 34 2.45 -11.56 0.96
CA GLU A 34 3.82 -12.06 0.73
C GLU A 34 4.66 -12.01 2.02
N THR A 35 4.56 -10.90 2.78
CA THR A 35 5.22 -10.78 4.07
C THR A 35 4.72 -11.85 5.05
N MET A 36 3.42 -11.99 5.19
CA MET A 36 2.81 -12.98 6.08
C MET A 36 3.21 -14.42 5.72
N SER A 37 3.34 -14.72 4.44
CA SER A 37 3.78 -16.06 3.97
C SER A 37 5.21 -16.40 4.40
N LYS A 38 6.08 -15.38 4.51
CA LYS A 38 7.48 -15.53 4.94
C LYS A 38 7.63 -15.56 6.47
N LEU A 39 6.61 -15.11 7.23
CA LEU A 39 6.67 -15.00 8.69
C LEU A 39 5.93 -16.13 9.40
N LYS A 40 6.68 -17.04 10.00
CA LYS A 40 6.10 -18.09 10.85
C LYS A 40 5.55 -17.48 12.15
N GLY A 41 4.24 -17.48 12.32
CA GLY A 41 3.58 -17.04 13.57
C GLY A 41 3.17 -15.55 13.61
N GLY A 42 3.20 -14.86 12.45
CA GLY A 42 2.69 -13.51 12.31
C GLY A 42 3.69 -12.38 12.63
N ILE A 43 3.34 -11.17 12.19
CA ILE A 43 4.21 -9.98 12.27
C ILE A 43 4.59 -9.64 13.70
N GLY A 44 3.62 -9.57 14.62
CA GLY A 44 3.88 -9.17 16.00
C GLY A 44 4.87 -10.10 16.72
N LYS A 45 4.71 -11.42 16.56
CA LYS A 45 5.63 -12.40 17.12
C LYS A 45 7.03 -12.30 16.50
N PHE A 46 7.08 -12.09 15.17
CA PHE A 46 8.33 -11.94 14.46
C PHE A 46 9.09 -10.70 14.92
N VAL A 47 8.42 -9.53 14.96
CA VAL A 47 9.03 -8.26 15.38
C VAL A 47 9.52 -8.32 16.84
N LYS A 48 8.73 -8.92 17.74
CA LYS A 48 9.14 -9.11 19.13
C LYS A 48 10.42 -9.92 19.26
N LYS A 49 10.63 -10.92 18.38
CA LYS A 49 11.80 -11.80 18.42
C LYS A 49 13.00 -11.22 17.68
N ASN A 50 12.78 -10.59 16.51
CA ASN A 50 13.84 -10.25 15.56
C ASN A 50 14.03 -8.74 15.38
N GLY A 51 13.12 -7.92 15.90
CA GLY A 51 13.12 -6.47 15.72
C GLY A 51 12.43 -6.01 14.43
N VAL A 52 12.04 -4.74 14.41
CA VAL A 52 11.33 -4.12 13.27
C VAL A 52 12.22 -4.00 12.02
N GLU A 53 13.52 -3.75 12.19
CA GLU A 53 14.45 -3.62 11.05
C GLU A 53 14.53 -4.91 10.22
N LYS A 54 14.49 -6.07 10.88
CA LYS A 54 14.47 -7.35 10.17
C LYS A 54 13.20 -7.56 9.35
N LEU A 55 12.06 -7.08 9.85
CA LEU A 55 10.82 -7.05 9.08
C LEU A 55 10.98 -6.15 7.84
N ARG A 56 11.56 -4.96 7.98
CA ARG A 56 11.78 -4.02 6.88
C ARG A 56 12.73 -4.57 5.80
N GLU A 57 13.73 -5.37 6.20
CA GLU A 57 14.59 -6.07 5.24
C GLU A 57 13.80 -7.10 4.41
N ILE A 58 12.88 -7.84 5.05
CA ILE A 58 12.01 -8.82 4.36
C ILE A 58 11.08 -8.10 3.38
N GLU A 59 10.46 -7.00 3.81
CA GLU A 59 9.58 -6.19 2.95
C GLU A 59 10.33 -5.62 1.74
N SER A 60 11.57 -5.13 1.94
CA SER A 60 12.41 -4.64 0.84
C SER A 60 12.80 -5.76 -0.14
N GLY A 61 13.10 -6.95 0.35
CA GLY A 61 13.35 -8.12 -0.50
C GLY A 61 12.12 -8.51 -1.33
N ILE A 62 10.91 -8.40 -0.76
CA ILE A 62 9.66 -8.63 -1.51
C ILE A 62 9.52 -7.61 -2.64
N ILE A 63 9.80 -6.33 -2.39
CA ILE A 63 9.73 -5.29 -3.43
C ILE A 63 10.74 -5.55 -4.54
N GLU A 64 11.96 -5.96 -4.23
CA GLU A 64 12.94 -6.38 -5.23
C GLU A 64 12.43 -7.53 -6.10
N ASP A 65 11.87 -8.57 -5.46
CA ASP A 65 11.34 -9.74 -6.15
C ASP A 65 10.20 -9.35 -7.11
N ILE A 66 9.17 -8.61 -6.63
CA ILE A 66 8.00 -8.25 -7.43
C ILE A 66 8.31 -7.20 -8.51
N SER A 67 9.33 -6.39 -8.33
CA SER A 67 9.75 -5.40 -9.33
C SER A 67 10.27 -6.04 -10.63
N ASN A 68 10.60 -7.33 -10.60
CA ASN A 68 10.98 -8.10 -11.77
C ASN A 68 9.78 -8.70 -12.52
N PHE A 69 8.57 -8.59 -11.98
CA PHE A 69 7.36 -9.04 -12.67
C PHE A 69 6.86 -7.97 -13.62
N ASP A 70 6.07 -8.40 -14.58
CA ASP A 70 5.36 -7.50 -15.48
C ASP A 70 3.88 -7.87 -15.52
N ASP A 71 3.08 -6.90 -15.90
CA ASP A 71 1.63 -7.05 -16.09
C ASP A 71 0.87 -7.45 -14.82
N CYS A 72 1.26 -6.84 -13.69
CA CYS A 72 0.70 -7.10 -12.36
C CYS A 72 0.06 -5.86 -11.73
N ILE A 73 -0.85 -6.10 -10.79
CA ILE A 73 -1.34 -5.12 -9.82
C ILE A 73 -0.68 -5.40 -8.48
N PHE A 74 -0.03 -4.41 -7.90
CA PHE A 74 0.60 -4.50 -6.59
C PHE A 74 -0.22 -3.74 -5.54
N ASP A 75 -0.72 -4.46 -4.53
CA ASP A 75 -1.27 -3.88 -3.30
C ASP A 75 -0.13 -3.71 -2.30
N ILE A 76 0.36 -2.47 -2.17
CA ILE A 76 1.56 -2.17 -1.39
C ILE A 76 1.20 -1.79 0.04
N GLY A 77 1.78 -2.50 1.00
CA GLY A 77 1.65 -2.20 2.43
C GLY A 77 2.16 -0.79 2.77
N CYS A 78 1.50 -0.15 3.73
CA CYS A 78 1.73 1.27 3.97
C CYS A 78 3.16 1.62 4.42
N ASP A 79 3.83 0.76 5.16
CA ASP A 79 5.18 1.04 5.67
C ASP A 79 6.29 0.90 4.62
N ILE A 80 6.03 0.18 3.55
CA ILE A 80 7.03 -0.17 2.52
C ILE A 80 7.58 1.08 1.83
N VAL A 81 6.71 2.06 1.54
CA VAL A 81 7.10 3.33 0.89
C VAL A 81 7.90 4.28 1.79
N MET A 82 8.07 3.94 3.06
CA MET A 82 8.89 4.73 3.98
C MET A 82 10.39 4.56 3.71
N ARG A 83 10.79 3.56 2.95
CA ARG A 83 12.17 3.36 2.48
C ARG A 83 12.35 3.82 1.04
N ASN A 84 13.32 4.69 0.81
CA ASN A 84 13.56 5.27 -0.51
C ASN A 84 13.96 4.21 -1.55
N GLU A 85 14.71 3.19 -1.17
CA GLU A 85 15.09 2.09 -2.05
C GLU A 85 13.87 1.35 -2.61
N ASN A 86 12.84 1.13 -1.79
CA ASN A 86 11.59 0.50 -2.22
C ASN A 86 10.86 1.37 -3.24
N VAL A 87 10.79 2.67 -2.99
CA VAL A 87 10.16 3.64 -3.91
C VAL A 87 10.91 3.67 -5.26
N ILE A 88 12.24 3.67 -5.23
CA ILE A 88 13.06 3.64 -6.45
C ILE A 88 12.78 2.38 -7.27
N SER A 89 12.72 1.22 -6.62
CA SER A 89 12.42 -0.06 -7.28
C SER A 89 11.02 -0.07 -7.89
N LEU A 90 10.00 0.39 -7.16
CA LEU A 90 8.63 0.50 -7.65
C LEU A 90 8.51 1.46 -8.84
N LYS A 91 9.17 2.62 -8.80
CA LYS A 91 9.14 3.60 -9.90
C LYS A 91 9.76 3.10 -11.20
N LYS A 92 10.71 2.18 -11.13
CA LYS A 92 11.32 1.60 -12.33
C LYS A 92 10.39 0.63 -13.05
N SER A 93 9.46 0.00 -12.33
CA SER A 93 8.67 -1.12 -12.84
C SER A 93 7.17 -0.87 -12.88
N SER A 94 6.67 0.21 -12.28
CA SER A 94 5.24 0.39 -12.04
C SER A 94 4.80 1.85 -12.16
N LEU A 95 3.56 2.03 -12.60
CA LEU A 95 2.80 3.26 -12.38
C LEU A 95 2.35 3.28 -10.92
N ILE A 96 2.71 4.31 -10.17
CA ILE A 96 2.39 4.43 -8.74
C ILE A 96 1.17 5.33 -8.53
N VAL A 97 0.10 4.76 -7.98
CA VAL A 97 -1.13 5.48 -7.65
C VAL A 97 -1.33 5.52 -6.14
N LEU A 98 -1.40 6.72 -5.58
CA LEU A 98 -1.71 6.96 -4.18
C LEU A 98 -3.21 7.09 -3.96
N LEU A 99 -3.76 6.26 -3.08
CA LEU A 99 -5.10 6.46 -2.54
C LEU A 99 -5.03 7.19 -1.20
N THR A 100 -5.79 8.30 -1.09
CA THR A 100 -5.98 9.04 0.16
C THR A 100 -7.44 8.95 0.61
N SER A 101 -7.72 9.28 1.87
CA SER A 101 -9.09 9.41 2.37
C SER A 101 -9.12 10.33 3.59
N ASP A 102 -10.30 10.86 3.91
CA ASP A 102 -10.52 11.63 5.14
C ASP A 102 -10.09 10.85 6.38
N ILE A 103 -9.38 11.52 7.29
CA ILE A 103 -8.91 10.91 8.54
C ILE A 103 -10.03 10.31 9.38
N LYS A 104 -11.23 10.91 9.36
CA LYS A 104 -12.39 10.38 10.07
C LYS A 104 -12.79 9.01 9.53
N LYS A 105 -12.84 8.85 8.20
CA LYS A 105 -13.14 7.57 7.53
C LYS A 105 -12.05 6.54 7.76
N ILE A 106 -10.79 6.95 7.71
CA ILE A 106 -9.66 6.07 8.04
C ILE A 106 -9.79 5.55 9.46
N LYS A 107 -9.96 6.44 10.46
CA LYS A 107 -10.14 6.05 11.86
C LYS A 107 -11.30 5.08 12.09
N GLU A 108 -12.42 5.31 11.43
CA GLU A 108 -13.59 4.44 11.53
C GLU A 108 -13.31 3.04 10.98
N ARG A 109 -12.66 2.95 9.82
CA ARG A 109 -12.36 1.68 9.13
C ARG A 109 -11.32 0.84 9.85
N ILE A 110 -10.38 1.47 10.55
CA ILE A 110 -9.25 0.79 11.22
C ILE A 110 -9.41 0.65 12.74
N LYS A 111 -10.52 1.13 13.33
CA LYS A 111 -10.74 1.12 14.80
C LYS A 111 -10.58 -0.25 15.47
N ASP A 112 -10.94 -1.32 14.75
CA ASP A 112 -10.87 -2.71 15.24
C ASP A 112 -9.63 -3.46 14.71
N ASP A 113 -8.71 -2.76 14.07
CA ASP A 113 -7.53 -3.36 13.46
C ASP A 113 -6.42 -3.58 14.50
N LYS A 114 -6.02 -4.84 14.65
CA LYS A 114 -4.95 -5.25 15.57
C LYS A 114 -3.60 -4.62 15.24
N TRP A 115 -3.37 -4.26 13.98
CA TRP A 115 -2.15 -3.60 13.53
C TRP A 115 -1.88 -2.29 14.29
N ILE A 116 -2.93 -1.51 14.62
CA ILE A 116 -2.81 -0.26 15.40
C ILE A 116 -2.29 -0.53 16.80
N SER A 117 -2.77 -1.60 17.44
CA SER A 117 -2.33 -1.98 18.79
C SER A 117 -0.93 -2.61 18.80
N GLU A 118 -0.56 -3.33 17.75
CA GLU A 118 0.73 -4.03 17.64
C GLU A 118 1.90 -3.11 17.31
N ILE A 119 1.67 -1.99 16.59
CA ILE A 119 2.73 -1.02 16.22
C ILE A 119 2.87 0.14 17.22
N GLY A 120 2.14 0.09 18.34
CA GLY A 120 2.24 1.12 19.39
C GLY A 120 1.56 2.45 19.02
N MET A 121 0.71 2.47 18.01
CA MET A 121 -0.09 3.63 17.60
C MET A 121 -1.27 3.94 18.55
N GLY A 122 -1.26 3.39 19.74
CA GLY A 122 -2.36 3.43 20.73
C GLY A 122 -2.74 4.80 21.27
N LYS A 123 -2.22 5.91 20.73
CA LYS A 123 -2.66 7.26 21.10
C LYS A 123 -3.58 7.82 20.00
N PRO A 124 -4.82 8.24 20.34
CA PRO A 124 -5.81 8.74 19.36
C PRO A 124 -5.31 9.90 18.48
N ASN A 125 -4.41 10.73 18.99
CA ASN A 125 -3.78 11.85 18.26
C ASN A 125 -2.59 11.41 17.41
N GLY A 126 -2.02 10.22 17.66
CA GLY A 126 -0.86 9.71 16.93
C GLY A 126 -1.16 9.35 15.47
N ILE A 127 -2.40 8.92 15.17
CA ILE A 127 -2.79 8.55 13.80
C ILE A 127 -2.73 9.75 12.85
N ALA A 128 -3.13 10.94 13.31
CA ALA A 128 -3.11 12.14 12.48
C ALA A 128 -1.68 12.53 12.06
N ASP A 129 -0.74 12.50 13.01
CA ASP A 129 0.66 12.84 12.78
C ASP A 129 1.33 11.79 11.88
N ILE A 130 1.08 10.51 12.14
CA ILE A 130 1.61 9.41 11.34
C ILE A 130 1.06 9.48 9.92
N LEU A 131 -0.26 9.69 9.75
CA LEU A 131 -0.88 9.85 8.46
C LEU A 131 -0.30 11.02 7.67
N GLY A 132 -0.13 12.19 8.31
CA GLY A 132 0.45 13.38 7.68
C GLY A 132 1.88 13.14 7.17
N ASN A 133 2.74 12.54 7.98
CA ASN A 133 4.11 12.19 7.61
C ASN A 133 4.14 11.14 6.48
N TYR A 134 3.28 10.15 6.57
CA TYR A 134 3.14 9.10 5.57
C TYR A 134 2.69 9.67 4.23
N GLU A 135 1.59 10.44 4.21
CA GLU A 135 1.07 11.03 2.98
C GLU A 135 2.06 11.97 2.31
N ALA A 136 2.82 12.76 3.06
CA ALA A 136 3.85 13.64 2.52
C ALA A 136 4.92 12.86 1.71
N ARG A 137 5.32 11.68 2.19
CA ARG A 137 6.23 10.79 1.46
C ARG A 137 5.57 10.12 0.27
N CYS A 138 4.36 9.62 0.44
CA CYS A 138 3.62 8.96 -0.63
C CYS A 138 3.32 9.90 -1.79
N LYS A 139 2.99 11.16 -1.53
CA LYS A 139 2.75 12.17 -2.56
C LYS A 139 3.99 12.43 -3.44
N LYS A 140 5.19 12.32 -2.88
CA LYS A 140 6.44 12.43 -3.65
C LYS A 140 6.75 11.18 -4.49
N ALA A 141 6.23 10.03 -4.07
CA ALA A 141 6.44 8.77 -4.77
C ALA A 141 5.41 8.55 -5.89
N ALA A 142 4.18 9.03 -5.71
CA ALA A 142 3.07 8.76 -6.60
C ALA A 142 3.14 9.55 -7.91
N ASP A 143 2.73 8.88 -8.99
CA ASP A 143 2.48 9.51 -10.29
C ASP A 143 1.09 10.14 -10.32
N TYR A 144 0.10 9.50 -9.69
CA TYR A 144 -1.27 9.98 -9.55
C TYR A 144 -1.78 9.86 -8.12
N ILE A 145 -2.68 10.77 -7.74
CA ILE A 145 -3.30 10.80 -6.41
C ILE A 145 -4.81 10.79 -6.57
N ILE A 146 -5.49 9.87 -5.87
CA ILE A 146 -6.96 9.74 -5.87
C ILE A 146 -7.45 9.84 -4.43
N ASP A 147 -8.29 10.83 -4.16
CA ASP A 147 -9.02 10.95 -2.89
C ASP A 147 -10.27 10.06 -2.95
N THR A 148 -10.28 9.01 -2.13
CA THR A 148 -11.38 8.04 -2.07
C THR A 148 -12.45 8.40 -1.04
N SER A 149 -12.40 9.59 -0.44
CA SER A 149 -13.33 10.00 0.63
C SER A 149 -14.80 9.94 0.21
N LYS A 150 -15.08 10.21 -1.06
CA LYS A 150 -16.43 10.26 -1.63
C LYS A 150 -16.62 9.29 -2.81
N LEU A 151 -15.65 8.45 -3.09
CA LEU A 151 -15.69 7.49 -4.19
C LEU A 151 -16.01 6.09 -3.68
N SER A 152 -16.76 5.33 -4.47
CA SER A 152 -16.85 3.88 -4.33
C SER A 152 -15.54 3.23 -4.78
N PRO A 153 -15.26 1.98 -4.38
CA PRO A 153 -14.12 1.24 -4.91
C PRO A 153 -14.14 1.12 -6.45
N GLU A 154 -15.32 1.00 -7.05
CA GLU A 154 -15.53 0.92 -8.50
C GLU A 154 -15.17 2.23 -9.20
N GLU A 155 -15.57 3.36 -8.64
CA GLU A 155 -15.23 4.69 -9.16
C GLU A 155 -13.72 4.93 -9.06
N ALA A 156 -13.10 4.61 -7.93
CA ALA A 156 -11.66 4.70 -7.75
C ALA A 156 -10.90 3.79 -8.72
N CYS A 157 -11.36 2.55 -8.91
CA CYS A 157 -10.81 1.61 -9.89
C CYS A 157 -10.86 2.18 -11.31
N SER A 158 -12.01 2.76 -11.70
CA SER A 158 -12.18 3.37 -13.02
C SER A 158 -11.20 4.52 -13.26
N LEU A 159 -10.94 5.35 -12.25
CA LEU A 159 -9.94 6.41 -12.34
C LEU A 159 -8.51 5.87 -12.50
N VAL A 160 -8.14 4.85 -11.75
CA VAL A 160 -6.82 4.21 -11.91
C VAL A 160 -6.64 3.65 -13.30
N MET A 161 -7.66 2.96 -13.83
CA MET A 161 -7.64 2.43 -15.21
C MET A 161 -7.49 3.54 -16.24
N HIS A 162 -8.17 4.66 -16.05
CA HIS A 162 -8.06 5.81 -16.95
C HIS A 162 -6.62 6.36 -16.95
N TYR A 163 -6.01 6.57 -15.79
CA TYR A 163 -4.62 7.04 -15.69
C TYR A 163 -3.65 6.03 -16.33
N ALA A 164 -3.85 4.74 -16.09
CA ALA A 164 -3.01 3.71 -16.71
C ALA A 164 -3.10 3.71 -18.25
N GLN A 165 -4.27 4.02 -18.82
CA GLN A 165 -4.44 4.16 -20.26
C GLN A 165 -3.71 5.39 -20.84
N MET A 166 -3.65 6.48 -20.08
CA MET A 166 -2.92 7.69 -20.50
C MET A 166 -1.41 7.46 -20.60
N GLU A 167 -0.85 6.60 -19.76
CA GLU A 167 0.59 6.27 -19.76
C GLU A 167 1.01 5.32 -20.91
N ILE A 168 0.05 4.66 -21.55
CA ILE A 168 0.32 3.75 -22.68
C ILE A 168 0.29 4.48 -24.03
N GLN A 169 -0.33 5.67 -24.08
CA GLN A 169 -0.41 6.50 -25.31
C GLN A 169 0.82 7.37 -25.48
#